data_f4b9a3838c5e825f07e5de822fe67ad5
#
_entry.id   f4b9a3838c5e825f07e5de822fe67ad5
#
_cell.length_a   1.000
_cell.length_b   1.000
_cell.length_c   1.000
_cell.angle_alpha   90.00
_cell.angle_beta   90.00
_cell.angle_gamma   90.00
#
_symmetry.space_group_name_H-M   'P 1'
#
loop_
_entity.id
_entity.type
_entity.pdbx_description
1 polymer ?
#
loop_
_entity_poly.entity_id
_entity_poly.type
_entity_poly.pdbx_seq_one_letter_code
_entity_poly.pdbx_strand_id
1 'polypeptide(L)'
;ASGTIVDMWALDEIEVAMSFFCMAPFAGPIVGPVIGGYAVEKESWKWTMWIDLFFGAGLLPFLTLCPETYKPVLLEKRAKKRGIKVAKPDINLSDYVKEIISLYITKPCVMLAVEPIVLVFSIWSAFIFAVLFGFFEAYPVIFRGVYKMSLGNSGLPFLGIGVGLVFGMLLYLYLVKCVFWKKNEDGSSP
;
A
#
# COMPACT_ATOMS: atom_id res chain seq x y z
N ALA A 1 -1.47 3.28 7.62
CA ALA A 1 -1.84 1.86 7.46
C ALA A 1 -0.67 0.93 7.82
N SER A 2 0.55 1.08 7.28
CA SER A 2 1.72 0.23 7.67
C SER A 2 2.04 0.34 9.16
N GLY A 3 2.01 1.53 9.74
CA GLY A 3 2.19 1.73 11.18
C GLY A 3 1.17 0.99 12.05
N THR A 4 -0.06 0.84 11.58
CA THR A 4 -1.11 0.09 12.27
C THR A 4 -0.74 -1.40 12.39
N ILE A 5 -0.15 -1.97 11.33
CA ILE A 5 0.31 -3.37 11.35
C ILE A 5 1.45 -3.54 12.35
N VAL A 6 2.44 -2.64 12.33
CA VAL A 6 3.56 -2.64 13.28
C VAL A 6 3.08 -2.51 14.73
N ASP A 7 2.00 -1.77 14.97
CA ASP A 7 1.45 -1.56 16.31
C ASP A 7 0.61 -2.75 16.85
N MET A 8 0.08 -3.57 15.94
CA MET A 8 -0.87 -4.65 16.30
C MET A 8 -0.29 -6.06 16.26
N TRP A 9 0.73 -6.29 15.42
CA TRP A 9 1.31 -7.61 15.20
C TRP A 9 2.63 -7.80 15.96
N ALA A 10 2.91 -9.01 16.36
CA ALA A 10 4.20 -9.38 16.97
C ALA A 10 5.33 -9.33 15.92
N LEU A 11 6.56 -9.12 16.36
CA LEU A 11 7.71 -8.94 15.47
C LEU A 11 7.93 -10.13 14.51
N ASP A 12 7.62 -11.33 14.96
CA ASP A 12 7.73 -12.58 14.21
C ASP A 12 6.62 -12.80 13.17
N GLU A 13 5.48 -12.11 13.30
CA GLU A 13 4.36 -12.22 12.37
C GLU A 13 4.17 -11.00 11.46
N ILE A 14 4.88 -9.90 11.77
CA ILE A 14 4.75 -8.62 11.09
C ILE A 14 5.09 -8.72 9.60
N GLU A 15 6.06 -9.57 9.23
CA GLU A 15 6.50 -9.76 7.86
C GLU A 15 5.39 -10.34 6.97
N VAL A 16 4.63 -11.29 7.50
CA VAL A 16 3.51 -11.91 6.79
C VAL A 16 2.37 -10.90 6.61
N ALA A 17 2.02 -10.17 7.67
CA ALA A 17 0.98 -9.14 7.62
C ALA A 17 1.34 -8.00 6.65
N MET A 18 2.63 -7.58 6.65
CA MET A 18 3.13 -6.56 5.73
C MET A 18 3.12 -7.02 4.27
N SER A 19 3.42 -8.30 4.01
CA SER A 19 3.38 -8.83 2.64
C SER A 19 1.96 -8.79 2.06
N PHE A 20 0.93 -9.15 2.84
CA PHE A 20 -0.47 -8.99 2.43
C PHE A 20 -0.85 -7.52 2.22
N PHE A 21 -0.40 -6.65 3.09
CA PHE A 21 -0.64 -5.21 2.94
C PHE A 21 -0.02 -4.66 1.66
N CYS A 22 1.20 -5.07 1.33
CA CYS A 22 1.88 -4.65 0.11
C CYS A 22 1.21 -5.15 -1.17
N MET A 23 0.44 -6.24 -1.15
CA MET A 23 -0.33 -6.68 -2.31
C MET A 23 -1.50 -5.75 -2.66
N ALA A 24 -2.12 -5.14 -1.68
CA ALA A 24 -3.34 -4.35 -1.87
C ALA A 24 -3.17 -3.18 -2.88
N PRO A 25 -2.10 -2.35 -2.82
CA PRO A 25 -1.88 -1.29 -3.79
C PRO A 25 -1.68 -1.78 -5.23
N PHE A 26 -1.20 -3.00 -5.41
CA PHE A 26 -1.00 -3.58 -6.75
C PHE A 26 -2.26 -4.25 -7.31
N ALA A 27 -3.18 -4.67 -6.45
CA ALA A 27 -4.46 -5.27 -6.89
C ALA A 27 -5.32 -4.26 -7.66
N GLY A 28 -5.35 -2.98 -7.24
CA GLY A 28 -6.08 -1.91 -7.92
C GLY A 28 -5.69 -1.77 -9.39
N PRO A 29 -4.40 -1.49 -9.69
CA PRO A 29 -3.87 -1.42 -11.04
C PRO A 29 -4.12 -2.66 -11.91
N ILE A 30 -4.22 -3.84 -11.34
CA ILE A 30 -4.48 -5.08 -12.08
C ILE A 30 -5.96 -5.20 -12.46
N VAL A 31 -6.84 -4.95 -11.50
CA VAL A 31 -8.29 -5.16 -11.66
C VAL A 31 -8.95 -3.95 -12.33
N GLY A 32 -8.43 -2.74 -12.11
CA GLY A 32 -8.97 -1.49 -12.64
C GLY A 32 -9.17 -1.48 -14.16
N PRO A 33 -8.14 -1.77 -14.97
CA PRO A 33 -8.27 -1.81 -16.43
C PRO A 33 -9.26 -2.86 -16.93
N VAL A 34 -9.38 -3.99 -16.23
CA VAL A 34 -10.36 -5.04 -16.59
C VAL A 34 -11.79 -4.53 -16.37
N ILE A 35 -12.08 -4.08 -15.15
CA ILE A 35 -13.42 -3.57 -14.80
C ILE A 35 -13.76 -2.33 -15.63
N GLY A 36 -12.84 -1.36 -15.70
CA GLY A 36 -13.02 -0.12 -16.45
C GLY A 36 -13.19 -0.36 -17.94
N GLY A 37 -12.40 -1.26 -18.53
CA GLY A 37 -12.48 -1.63 -19.94
C GLY A 37 -13.85 -2.17 -20.33
N TYR A 38 -14.37 -3.14 -19.58
CA TYR A 38 -15.70 -3.70 -19.83
C TYR A 38 -16.83 -2.73 -19.51
N ALA A 39 -16.70 -1.89 -18.48
CA ALA A 39 -17.69 -0.89 -18.14
C ALA A 39 -17.85 0.16 -19.26
N VAL A 40 -16.75 0.63 -19.83
CA VAL A 40 -16.76 1.60 -20.91
C VAL A 40 -17.25 0.98 -22.22
N GLU A 41 -16.90 -0.29 -22.48
CA GLU A 41 -17.31 -0.99 -23.71
C GLU A 41 -18.83 -1.23 -23.78
N LYS A 42 -19.43 -1.65 -22.65
CA LYS A 42 -20.85 -2.07 -22.63
C LYS A 42 -21.81 -0.95 -22.36
N GLU A 43 -21.42 0.01 -21.54
CA GLU A 43 -22.31 1.06 -21.06
C GLU A 43 -21.82 2.45 -21.49
N SER A 44 -20.93 3.07 -20.73
CA SER A 44 -20.41 4.41 -21.02
C SER A 44 -19.29 4.71 -20.04
N TRP A 45 -18.42 5.64 -20.41
CA TRP A 45 -17.35 6.14 -19.52
C TRP A 45 -17.88 6.66 -18.16
N LYS A 46 -19.14 7.09 -18.09
CA LYS A 46 -19.78 7.57 -16.84
C LYS A 46 -19.89 6.44 -15.80
N TRP A 47 -20.02 5.20 -16.24
CA TRP A 47 -20.10 4.07 -15.35
C TRP A 47 -18.82 3.80 -14.58
N THR A 48 -17.66 4.18 -15.09
CA THR A 48 -16.40 4.07 -14.33
C THR A 48 -16.44 4.95 -13.09
N MET A 49 -16.99 6.16 -13.20
CA MET A 49 -17.16 7.07 -12.05
C MET A 49 -18.15 6.52 -11.01
N TRP A 50 -19.23 5.86 -11.47
CA TRP A 50 -20.19 5.23 -10.57
C TRP A 50 -19.59 4.02 -9.84
N ILE A 51 -18.77 3.23 -10.52
CA ILE A 51 -18.07 2.08 -9.92
C ILE A 51 -17.13 2.58 -8.82
N ASP A 52 -16.33 3.60 -9.08
CA ASP A 52 -15.44 4.20 -8.07
C ASP A 52 -16.21 4.76 -6.88
N LEU A 53 -17.35 5.42 -7.15
CA LEU A 53 -18.23 5.93 -6.09
C LEU A 53 -18.81 4.80 -5.23
N PHE A 54 -19.26 3.71 -5.83
CA PHE A 54 -19.79 2.55 -5.10
C PHE A 54 -18.71 1.87 -4.27
N PHE A 55 -17.48 1.71 -4.79
CA PHE A 55 -16.36 1.20 -4.00
C PHE A 55 -16.05 2.12 -2.82
N GLY A 56 -15.97 3.43 -3.06
CA GLY A 56 -15.75 4.40 -1.98
C GLY A 56 -16.85 4.38 -0.93
N ALA A 57 -18.12 4.38 -1.36
CA ALA A 57 -19.28 4.31 -0.47
C ALA A 57 -19.32 2.99 0.33
N GLY A 58 -18.95 1.87 -0.30
CA GLY A 58 -18.86 0.58 0.37
C GLY A 58 -17.75 0.48 1.42
N LEU A 59 -16.65 1.23 1.23
CA LEU A 59 -15.54 1.27 2.19
C LEU A 59 -15.81 2.18 3.39
N LEU A 60 -16.67 3.19 3.25
CA LEU A 60 -16.99 4.12 4.35
C LEU A 60 -17.48 3.43 5.63
N PRO A 61 -18.43 2.47 5.61
CA PRO A 61 -18.86 1.75 6.81
C PRO A 61 -17.71 1.02 7.49
N PHE A 62 -16.82 0.38 6.69
CA PHE A 62 -15.66 -0.32 7.25
C PHE A 62 -14.70 0.64 7.95
N LEU A 63 -14.43 1.81 7.36
CA LEU A 63 -13.57 2.82 7.97
C LEU A 63 -14.16 3.40 9.26
N THR A 64 -15.48 3.57 9.33
CA THR A 64 -16.16 4.10 10.53
C THR A 64 -16.27 3.06 11.65
N LEU A 65 -16.32 1.77 11.31
CA LEU A 65 -16.38 0.65 12.26
C LEU A 65 -14.99 0.26 12.79
N CYS A 66 -13.90 0.62 12.08
CA CYS A 66 -12.54 0.33 12.54
C CYS A 66 -12.22 1.07 13.83
N PRO A 67 -11.82 0.36 14.91
CA PRO A 67 -11.40 1.00 16.15
C PRO A 67 -10.10 1.78 15.96
N GLU A 68 -9.92 2.82 16.76
CA GLU A 68 -8.66 3.58 16.78
C GLU A 68 -7.52 2.71 17.30
N THR A 69 -6.45 2.59 16.53
CA THR A 69 -5.28 1.76 16.86
C THR A 69 -4.02 2.57 17.18
N TYR A 70 -4.05 3.87 16.93
CA TYR A 70 -2.89 4.75 17.14
C TYR A 70 -2.57 4.91 18.63
N LYS A 71 -1.43 4.36 19.04
CA LYS A 71 -1.01 4.31 20.46
C LYS A 71 -1.10 5.64 21.20
N PRO A 72 -0.61 6.79 20.67
CA PRO A 72 -0.68 8.07 21.37
C PRO A 72 -2.11 8.48 21.70
N VAL A 73 -3.05 8.31 20.75
CA VAL A 73 -4.46 8.65 20.93
C VAL A 73 -5.11 7.73 21.94
N LEU A 74 -4.79 6.43 21.91
CA LEU A 74 -5.29 5.46 22.88
C LEU A 74 -4.79 5.76 24.31
N LEU A 75 -3.52 6.12 24.44
CA LEU A 75 -2.94 6.51 25.73
C LEU A 75 -3.61 7.79 26.27
N GLU A 76 -3.83 8.79 25.41
CA GLU A 76 -4.54 10.02 25.79
C GLU A 76 -5.98 9.71 26.24
N LYS A 77 -6.72 8.87 25.49
CA LYS A 77 -8.07 8.43 25.87
C LYS A 77 -8.08 7.69 27.21
N ARG A 78 -7.10 6.80 27.45
CA ARG A 78 -6.96 6.07 28.73
C ARG A 78 -6.57 7.00 29.88
N ALA A 79 -5.67 7.94 29.65
CA ALA A 79 -5.28 8.95 30.66
C ALA A 79 -6.47 9.83 31.06
N LYS A 80 -7.24 10.32 30.09
CA LYS A 80 -8.49 11.07 30.33
C LYS A 80 -9.50 10.28 31.15
N LYS A 81 -9.69 8.98 30.84
CA LYS A 81 -10.58 8.10 31.62
C LYS A 81 -10.13 7.91 33.08
N ARG A 82 -8.83 8.00 33.35
CA ARG A 82 -8.22 7.90 34.70
C ARG A 82 -8.10 9.24 35.40
N GLY A 83 -8.61 10.34 34.81
CA GLY A 83 -8.51 11.69 35.41
C GLY A 83 -7.10 12.29 35.37
N ILE A 84 -6.17 11.68 34.62
CA ILE A 84 -4.80 12.18 34.48
C ILE A 84 -4.80 13.29 33.42
N LYS A 85 -4.38 14.49 33.83
CA LYS A 85 -4.18 15.60 32.87
C LYS A 85 -2.95 15.31 32.00
N VAL A 86 -3.20 15.02 30.71
CA VAL A 86 -2.11 14.94 29.72
C VAL A 86 -1.72 16.38 29.39
N ALA A 87 -0.50 16.77 29.72
CA ALA A 87 0.05 18.06 29.31
C ALA A 87 0.11 18.08 27.77
N LYS A 88 -0.72 18.92 27.16
CA LYS A 88 -0.55 19.22 25.73
C LYS A 88 0.66 20.18 25.64
N PRO A 89 1.65 19.87 24.80
CA PRO A 89 2.72 20.81 24.55
C PRO A 89 2.11 22.09 23.95
N ASP A 90 2.42 23.22 24.62
CA ASP A 90 2.00 24.54 24.14
C ASP A 90 2.94 24.93 22.98
N ILE A 91 2.63 24.39 21.79
CA ILE A 91 3.46 24.59 20.59
C ILE A 91 2.85 25.76 19.82
N ASN A 92 3.64 26.80 19.58
CA ASN A 92 3.28 27.88 18.70
C ASN A 92 2.99 27.34 17.29
N LEU A 93 2.00 27.90 16.62
CA LEU A 93 1.62 27.47 15.27
C LEU A 93 2.81 27.47 14.29
N SER A 94 3.72 28.46 14.42
CA SER A 94 4.92 28.54 13.58
C SER A 94 5.89 27.39 13.82
N ASP A 95 6.05 26.97 15.08
CA ASP A 95 6.95 25.85 15.43
C ASP A 95 6.34 24.52 15.01
N TYR A 96 5.02 24.37 15.12
CA TYR A 96 4.29 23.21 14.63
C TYR A 96 4.43 23.06 13.09
N VAL A 97 4.27 24.15 12.34
CA VAL A 97 4.45 24.16 10.88
C VAL A 97 5.90 23.82 10.50
N LYS A 98 6.89 24.39 11.17
CA LYS A 98 8.32 24.07 10.96
C LYS A 98 8.62 22.60 11.25
N GLU A 99 8.06 22.06 12.32
CA GLU A 99 8.22 20.65 12.69
C GLU A 99 7.60 19.74 11.63
N ILE A 100 6.41 20.06 11.12
CA ILE A 100 5.78 19.33 10.02
C ILE A 100 6.65 19.38 8.76
N ILE A 101 7.10 20.55 8.34
CA ILE A 101 7.95 20.71 7.16
C ILE A 101 9.26 19.91 7.33
N SER A 102 9.87 20.00 8.50
CA SER A 102 11.10 19.26 8.82
C SER A 102 10.86 17.74 8.74
N LEU A 103 9.79 17.23 9.35
CA LEU A 103 9.48 15.80 9.41
C LEU A 103 9.08 15.21 8.05
N TYR A 104 8.25 15.92 7.29
CA TYR A 104 7.66 15.36 6.07
C TYR A 104 8.40 15.73 4.79
N ILE A 105 9.23 16.75 4.80
CA ILE A 105 9.98 17.21 3.61
C ILE A 105 11.48 17.11 3.85
N THR A 106 12.01 17.81 4.87
CA THR A 106 13.47 17.92 5.05
C THR A 106 14.10 16.57 5.40
N LYS A 107 13.55 15.84 6.37
CA LYS A 107 14.11 14.54 6.78
C LYS A 107 14.11 13.52 5.65
N PRO A 108 13.00 13.28 4.90
CA PRO A 108 13.03 12.34 3.76
C PRO A 108 14.04 12.73 2.68
N CYS A 109 14.16 14.03 2.36
CA CYS A 109 15.15 14.50 1.38
C CYS A 109 16.59 14.28 1.85
N VAL A 110 16.87 14.56 3.13
CA VAL A 110 18.20 14.31 3.72
C VAL A 110 18.50 12.81 3.75
N MET A 111 17.55 11.96 4.16
CA MET A 111 17.72 10.51 4.17
C MET A 111 17.99 9.97 2.76
N LEU A 112 17.29 10.48 1.75
CA LEU A 112 17.51 10.09 0.37
C LEU A 112 18.91 10.46 -0.13
N ALA A 113 19.47 11.59 0.34
CA ALA A 113 20.79 12.07 -0.08
C ALA A 113 21.96 11.45 0.71
N VAL A 114 21.73 11.14 1.99
CA VAL A 114 22.81 10.72 2.92
C VAL A 114 22.84 9.20 3.10
N GLU A 115 21.67 8.53 3.06
CA GLU A 115 21.57 7.09 3.29
C GLU A 115 21.56 6.30 1.97
N PRO A 116 22.67 5.61 1.60
CA PRO A 116 22.75 4.90 0.33
C PRO A 116 21.72 3.77 0.21
N ILE A 117 21.34 3.14 1.31
CA ILE A 117 20.31 2.09 1.35
C ILE A 117 18.95 2.66 0.90
N VAL A 118 18.56 3.83 1.44
CA VAL A 118 17.30 4.49 1.09
C VAL A 118 17.32 4.88 -0.39
N LEU A 119 18.43 5.41 -0.89
CA LEU A 119 18.61 5.78 -2.29
C LEU A 119 18.43 4.57 -3.23
N VAL A 120 19.11 3.45 -2.94
CA VAL A 120 19.04 2.23 -3.77
C VAL A 120 17.62 1.68 -3.82
N PHE A 121 16.94 1.54 -2.66
CA PHE A 121 15.57 1.05 -2.63
C PHE A 121 14.57 2.03 -3.28
N SER A 122 14.82 3.34 -3.19
CA SER A 122 13.98 4.34 -3.87
C SER A 122 14.12 4.26 -5.38
N ILE A 123 15.34 4.10 -5.90
CA ILE A 123 15.59 3.92 -7.34
C ILE A 123 14.96 2.60 -7.82
N TRP A 124 15.13 1.53 -7.08
CA TRP A 124 14.51 0.23 -7.38
C TRP A 124 12.99 0.33 -7.44
N SER A 125 12.37 0.94 -6.44
CA SER A 125 10.92 1.15 -6.40
C SER A 125 10.45 2.03 -7.55
N ALA A 126 11.15 3.13 -7.83
CA ALA A 126 10.85 4.01 -8.97
C ALA A 126 10.90 3.26 -10.30
N PHE A 127 11.88 2.38 -10.49
CA PHE A 127 11.99 1.53 -11.69
C PHE A 127 10.80 0.58 -11.81
N ILE A 128 10.41 -0.11 -10.73
CA ILE A 128 9.24 -1.01 -10.74
C ILE A 128 7.97 -0.24 -11.10
N PHE A 129 7.74 0.91 -10.50
CA PHE A 129 6.59 1.76 -10.83
C PHE A 129 6.63 2.26 -12.27
N ALA A 130 7.80 2.68 -12.77
CA ALA A 130 7.96 3.12 -14.16
C ALA A 130 7.60 2.01 -15.15
N VAL A 131 8.03 0.78 -14.90
CA VAL A 131 7.66 -0.40 -15.71
C VAL A 131 6.16 -0.67 -15.64
N LEU A 132 5.58 -0.67 -14.42
CA LEU A 132 4.16 -0.91 -14.22
C LEU A 132 3.30 0.12 -14.98
N PHE A 133 3.57 1.40 -14.79
CA PHE A 133 2.84 2.46 -15.47
C PHE A 133 3.12 2.49 -16.98
N GLY A 134 4.34 2.12 -17.42
CA GLY A 134 4.65 1.92 -18.83
C GLY A 134 3.77 0.86 -19.48
N PHE A 135 3.44 -0.23 -18.80
CA PHE A 135 2.49 -1.23 -19.29
C PHE A 135 1.06 -0.70 -19.40
N PHE A 136 0.64 0.23 -18.55
CA PHE A 136 -0.69 0.85 -18.67
C PHE A 136 -0.86 1.59 -20.00
N GLU A 137 0.20 2.23 -20.50
CA GLU A 137 0.18 2.90 -21.80
C GLU A 137 0.42 1.92 -22.95
N ALA A 138 1.34 0.98 -22.80
CA ALA A 138 1.74 0.06 -23.85
C ALA A 138 0.62 -0.95 -24.21
N TYR A 139 -0.08 -1.51 -23.23
CA TYR A 139 -1.07 -2.54 -23.48
C TYR A 139 -2.26 -2.05 -24.34
N PRO A 140 -2.91 -0.93 -24.08
CA PRO A 140 -3.94 -0.41 -24.96
C PRO A 140 -3.44 -0.15 -26.38
N VAL A 141 -2.24 0.38 -26.54
CA VAL A 141 -1.65 0.65 -27.87
C VAL A 141 -1.43 -0.65 -28.65
N ILE A 142 -0.86 -1.67 -28.00
CA ILE A 142 -0.56 -2.95 -28.64
C ILE A 142 -1.86 -3.73 -28.91
N PHE A 143 -2.65 -3.97 -27.87
CA PHE A 143 -3.79 -4.90 -27.98
C PHE A 143 -4.95 -4.30 -28.77
N ARG A 144 -5.21 -3.00 -28.68
CA ARG A 144 -6.22 -2.33 -29.51
C ARG A 144 -5.66 -1.87 -30.87
N GLY A 145 -4.46 -1.32 -30.90
CA GLY A 145 -3.88 -0.78 -32.12
C GLY A 145 -3.48 -1.87 -33.11
N VAL A 146 -2.69 -2.85 -32.65
CA VAL A 146 -2.13 -3.92 -33.50
C VAL A 146 -3.07 -5.10 -33.57
N TYR A 147 -3.48 -5.66 -32.42
CA TYR A 147 -4.30 -6.88 -32.38
C TYR A 147 -5.79 -6.63 -32.57
N LYS A 148 -6.24 -5.38 -32.65
CA LYS A 148 -7.66 -4.99 -32.85
C LYS A 148 -8.61 -5.61 -31.82
N MET A 149 -8.14 -5.85 -30.61
CA MET A 149 -8.97 -6.36 -29.51
C MET A 149 -10.00 -5.30 -29.06
N SER A 150 -11.12 -5.75 -28.51
CA SER A 150 -12.10 -4.87 -27.89
C SER A 150 -11.53 -4.17 -26.65
N LEU A 151 -12.19 -3.09 -26.21
CA LEU A 151 -11.73 -2.29 -25.07
C LEU A 151 -11.67 -3.14 -23.78
N GLY A 152 -12.69 -3.95 -23.53
CA GLY A 152 -12.72 -4.86 -22.38
C GLY A 152 -11.61 -5.90 -22.41
N ASN A 153 -11.45 -6.56 -23.58
CA ASN A 153 -10.42 -7.59 -23.74
C ASN A 153 -9.00 -7.03 -23.65
N SER A 154 -8.77 -5.78 -23.99
CA SER A 154 -7.44 -5.14 -23.84
C SER A 154 -7.00 -4.95 -22.38
N GLY A 155 -7.92 -5.06 -21.42
CA GLY A 155 -7.62 -5.09 -19.98
C GLY A 155 -7.17 -6.46 -19.46
N LEU A 156 -7.50 -7.57 -20.13
CA LEU A 156 -7.18 -8.92 -19.66
C LEU A 156 -5.67 -9.21 -19.49
N PRO A 157 -4.76 -8.70 -20.32
CA PRO A 157 -3.33 -8.89 -20.14
C PRO A 157 -2.80 -8.43 -18.78
N PHE A 158 -3.48 -7.45 -18.12
CA PHE A 158 -3.11 -7.03 -16.77
C PHE A 158 -3.28 -8.14 -15.73
N LEU A 159 -4.16 -9.12 -15.96
CA LEU A 159 -4.26 -10.29 -15.09
C LEU A 159 -2.97 -11.11 -15.05
N GLY A 160 -2.15 -11.06 -16.10
CA GLY A 160 -0.83 -11.69 -16.11
C GLY A 160 0.10 -11.10 -15.03
N ILE A 161 0.04 -9.80 -14.81
CA ILE A 161 0.76 -9.12 -13.72
C ILE A 161 0.22 -9.62 -12.37
N GLY A 162 -1.11 -9.79 -12.25
CA GLY A 162 -1.76 -10.34 -11.06
C GLY A 162 -1.30 -11.76 -10.74
N VAL A 163 -1.21 -12.61 -11.73
CA VAL A 163 -0.69 -13.98 -11.57
C VAL A 163 0.77 -13.94 -11.08
N GLY A 164 1.62 -13.10 -11.69
CA GLY A 164 2.99 -12.90 -11.25
C GLY A 164 3.10 -12.43 -9.80
N LEU A 165 2.22 -11.50 -9.39
CA LEU A 165 2.14 -11.00 -8.02
C LEU A 165 1.80 -12.12 -7.02
N VAL A 166 0.80 -12.96 -7.34
CA VAL A 166 0.41 -14.10 -6.50
C VAL A 166 1.55 -15.10 -6.37
N PHE A 167 2.20 -15.45 -7.49
CA PHE A 167 3.36 -16.34 -7.46
C PHE A 167 4.53 -15.76 -6.65
N GLY A 168 4.82 -14.47 -6.81
CA GLY A 168 5.86 -13.79 -6.04
C GLY A 168 5.56 -13.82 -4.54
N MET A 169 4.30 -13.60 -4.14
CA MET A 169 3.89 -13.71 -2.74
C MET A 169 4.02 -15.14 -2.20
N LEU A 170 3.57 -16.14 -2.95
CA LEU A 170 3.68 -17.53 -2.54
C LEU A 170 5.16 -17.95 -2.36
N LEU A 171 6.02 -17.54 -3.29
CA LEU A 171 7.46 -17.75 -3.18
C LEU A 171 8.05 -17.06 -1.96
N TYR A 172 7.66 -15.80 -1.70
CA TYR A 172 8.10 -15.07 -0.52
C TYR A 172 7.70 -15.78 0.77
N LEU A 173 6.42 -16.17 0.90
CA LEU A 173 5.94 -16.90 2.08
C LEU A 173 6.65 -18.25 2.27
N TYR A 174 6.94 -18.95 1.16
CA TYR A 174 7.72 -20.18 1.20
C TYR A 174 9.14 -19.94 1.70
N LEU A 175 9.82 -18.92 1.19
CA LEU A 175 11.18 -18.57 1.62
C LEU A 175 11.22 -18.12 3.08
N VAL A 176 10.29 -17.29 3.52
CA VAL A 176 10.17 -16.87 4.92
C VAL A 176 10.01 -18.10 5.82
N LYS A 177 9.09 -19.00 5.46
CA LYS A 177 8.83 -20.20 6.27
C LYS A 177 9.99 -21.21 6.27
N CYS A 178 10.65 -21.41 5.12
CA CYS A 178 11.68 -22.44 4.99
C CYS A 178 13.08 -21.96 5.35
N VAL A 179 13.37 -20.66 5.18
CA VAL A 179 14.74 -20.13 5.35
C VAL A 179 14.83 -19.31 6.64
N PHE A 180 13.90 -18.41 6.88
CA PHE A 180 13.96 -17.50 8.02
C PHE A 180 13.29 -18.06 9.28
N TRP A 181 12.28 -18.92 9.15
CA TRP A 181 11.59 -19.55 10.28
C TRP A 181 12.20 -20.88 10.73
N LYS A 182 13.35 -21.25 10.18
CA LYS A 182 14.11 -22.36 10.75
C LYS A 182 14.70 -21.89 12.08
N LYS A 183 13.91 -21.98 13.15
CA LYS A 183 14.37 -21.75 14.51
C LYS A 183 15.59 -22.62 14.71
N ASN A 184 16.69 -22.03 15.17
CA ASN A 184 17.82 -22.81 15.67
C ASN A 184 17.33 -23.69 16.82
N GLU A 185 17.94 -24.87 16.99
CA GLU A 185 17.59 -25.81 18.05
C GLU A 185 17.65 -25.16 19.46
N ASP A 186 18.38 -24.07 19.61
CA ASP A 186 18.50 -23.25 20.82
C ASP A 186 17.37 -22.24 21.04
N GLY A 187 16.36 -22.17 20.15
CA GLY A 187 15.20 -21.28 20.27
C GLY A 187 15.47 -19.81 19.96
N SER A 188 16.69 -19.46 19.53
CA SER A 188 17.03 -18.12 19.06
C SER A 188 16.59 -17.92 17.60
N SER A 189 15.95 -16.80 17.28
CA SER A 189 15.76 -16.35 15.89
C SER A 189 17.11 -15.94 15.30
N PRO A 190 17.37 -16.23 14.01
CA PRO A 190 18.58 -15.78 13.34
C PRO A 190 18.70 -14.27 13.30
#